data_ccb785e9599e6fec55975e2582a85f4b
#
_entry.id   ccb785e9599e6fec55975e2582a85f4b
#
_cell.length_a   1.000
_cell.length_b   1.000
_cell.length_c   1.000
_cell.angle_alpha   90.00
_cell.angle_beta   90.00
_cell.angle_gamma   90.00
#
_symmetry.space_group_name_H-M   'P 1'
#
loop_
_entity.id
_entity.type
_entity.pdbx_description
1 polymer ?
#
loop_
_entity_poly.entity_id
_entity_poly.type
_entity_poly.pdbx_seq_one_letter_code
_entity_poly.pdbx_strand_id
1 'polypeptide(L)' 'MRPNITITIPVPYMPLDEYCRVTGMSMGTARDMVRDGRLPIKPKTDKARGLVEVNMAALTVRALSECNIALQA' A
#
# COMPACT_ATOMS: atom_id res chain seq x y z
N MET A 1 23.89 6.27 20.18
CA MET A 1 23.83 6.54 18.74
C MET A 1 22.51 6.10 18.17
N ARG A 2 21.95 6.91 17.33
CA ARG A 2 20.66 6.61 16.71
C ARG A 2 20.85 5.94 15.38
N PRO A 3 20.17 4.85 15.15
CA PRO A 3 20.19 4.28 13.82
C PRO A 3 19.41 5.18 12.86
N ASN A 4 19.94 5.33 11.66
CA ASN A 4 19.23 6.03 10.60
C ASN A 4 18.58 4.99 9.73
N ILE A 5 17.26 5.05 9.68
CA ILE A 5 16.51 4.14 8.83
C ILE A 5 15.92 4.95 7.69
N THR A 6 16.34 4.62 6.50
CA THR A 6 15.83 5.26 5.31
C THR A 6 15.00 4.26 4.55
N ILE A 7 13.75 4.63 4.29
CA ILE A 7 12.84 3.77 3.55
C ILE A 7 12.52 4.46 2.23
N THR A 8 12.84 3.79 1.16
CA THR A 8 12.60 4.33 -0.17
C THR A 8 11.41 3.60 -0.78
N ILE A 9 10.43 4.35 -1.21
CA ILE A 9 9.25 3.81 -1.87
C ILE A 9 9.29 4.28 -3.31
N PRO A 10 9.84 3.45 -4.21
CA PRO A 10 10.05 3.87 -5.60
C PRO A 10 8.74 4.09 -6.35
N VAL A 11 7.69 3.37 -5.97
CA VAL A 11 6.40 3.48 -6.63
C VAL A 11 5.35 3.72 -5.55
N PRO A 12 5.00 4.98 -5.27
CA PRO A 12 4.02 5.23 -4.20
C PRO A 12 2.63 4.74 -4.53
N TYR A 13 2.27 4.69 -5.81
CA TYR A 13 0.98 4.14 -6.23
C TYR A 13 1.24 3.04 -7.22
N MET A 14 0.55 1.94 -7.08
CA MET A 14 0.74 0.77 -7.93
C MET A 14 -0.61 0.29 -8.43
N PRO A 15 -0.75 0.05 -9.74
CA PRO A 15 -2.02 -0.50 -10.23
C PRO A 15 -2.36 -1.81 -9.51
N LEU A 16 -3.65 -2.06 -9.33
CA LEU A 16 -4.09 -3.19 -8.54
C LEU A 16 -3.62 -4.52 -9.12
N ASP A 17 -3.64 -4.66 -10.44
CA ASP A 17 -3.18 -5.88 -11.08
C ASP A 17 -1.69 -6.11 -10.84
N GLU A 18 -0.91 -5.06 -10.88
CA GLU A 18 0.52 -5.17 -10.59
C GLU A 18 0.75 -5.50 -9.13
N TYR A 19 -0.03 -4.91 -8.24
CA TYR A 19 0.05 -5.20 -6.81
C TYR A 19 -0.21 -6.69 -6.58
N CYS A 20 -1.21 -7.24 -7.24
CA CYS A 20 -1.53 -8.65 -7.11
C CYS A 20 -0.40 -9.52 -7.65
N ARG A 21 0.22 -9.11 -8.74
CA ARG A 21 1.33 -9.87 -9.30
C ARG A 21 2.51 -9.90 -8.34
N VAL A 22 2.82 -8.76 -7.75
CA VAL A 22 3.99 -8.65 -6.88
C VAL A 22 3.77 -9.40 -5.57
N THR A 23 2.56 -9.34 -5.03
CA THR A 23 2.28 -9.93 -3.71
C THR A 23 1.79 -11.36 -3.81
N GLY A 24 1.40 -11.83 -4.99
CA GLY A 24 0.81 -13.14 -5.14
C GLY A 24 -0.65 -13.20 -4.72
N MET A 25 -1.28 -12.07 -4.47
CA MET A 25 -2.67 -12.01 -4.05
C MET A 25 -3.58 -12.15 -5.26
N SER A 26 -4.71 -12.85 -5.08
CA SER A 26 -5.67 -12.95 -6.16
C SER A 26 -6.42 -11.64 -6.36
N MET A 27 -6.86 -11.39 -7.59
CA MET A 27 -7.60 -10.17 -7.88
C MET A 27 -8.91 -10.10 -7.10
N GLY A 28 -9.57 -11.25 -6.92
CA GLY A 28 -10.81 -11.26 -6.15
C GLY A 28 -10.59 -10.80 -4.72
N THR A 29 -9.55 -11.33 -4.09
CA THR A 29 -9.23 -10.94 -2.72
C THR A 29 -8.85 -9.46 -2.65
N ALA A 30 -8.05 -9.01 -3.60
CA ALA A 30 -7.62 -7.60 -3.60
C ALA A 30 -8.81 -6.67 -3.77
N ARG A 31 -9.73 -7.01 -4.66
CA ARG A 31 -10.92 -6.19 -4.86
C ARG A 31 -11.79 -6.14 -3.62
N ASP A 32 -11.91 -7.27 -2.92
CA ASP A 32 -12.66 -7.30 -1.67
C ASP A 32 -12.01 -6.40 -0.63
N MET A 33 -10.69 -6.42 -0.55
CA MET A 33 -9.99 -5.59 0.41
C MET A 33 -10.14 -4.11 0.09
N VAL A 34 -10.18 -3.76 -1.19
CA VAL A 34 -10.42 -2.37 -1.59
C VAL A 34 -11.84 -1.96 -1.17
N ARG A 35 -12.82 -2.81 -1.45
CA ARG A 35 -14.21 -2.52 -1.11
C ARG A 35 -14.39 -2.37 0.39
N ASP A 36 -13.70 -3.20 1.17
CA ASP A 36 -13.82 -3.18 2.63
C ASP A 36 -13.01 -2.06 3.28
N GLY A 37 -12.21 -1.35 2.51
CA GLY A 37 -11.37 -0.31 3.07
C GLY A 37 -10.11 -0.83 3.73
N ARG A 38 -9.78 -2.10 3.57
CA ARG A 38 -8.57 -2.67 4.16
C ARG A 38 -7.32 -2.38 3.36
N LEU A 39 -7.48 -2.05 2.09
CA LEU A 39 -6.35 -1.76 1.22
C LEU A 39 -6.40 -0.28 0.84
N PRO A 40 -5.42 0.51 1.26
CA PRO A 40 -5.44 1.94 0.94
C PRO A 40 -5.23 2.14 -0.55
N ILE A 41 -6.03 3.00 -1.14
CA ILE A 41 -5.96 3.27 -2.56
C ILE A 41 -5.90 4.78 -2.76
N LYS A 42 -5.43 5.16 -3.95
CA LYS A 42 -5.43 6.56 -4.33
C LYS A 42 -6.87 7.03 -4.44
N PRO A 43 -7.19 8.20 -3.87
CA PRO A 43 -8.55 8.70 -3.96
C PRO A 43 -8.95 8.85 -5.42
N LYS A 44 -10.15 8.39 -5.73
CA LYS A 44 -10.67 8.52 -7.07
C LYS A 44 -11.12 9.94 -7.31
N THR A 45 -10.82 10.44 -8.50
CA THR A 45 -11.38 11.70 -8.91
C THR A 45 -12.82 11.45 -9.36
N ASP A 46 -13.46 12.47 -9.88
CA ASP A 46 -14.82 12.34 -10.36
C ASP A 46 -14.92 11.41 -11.57
N LYS A 47 -13.81 11.05 -12.17
CA LYS A 47 -13.79 10.07 -13.24
C LYS A 47 -13.77 8.69 -12.63
N ALA A 48 -14.92 8.08 -12.48
CA ALA A 48 -15.02 6.82 -11.80
C ALA A 48 -14.41 5.66 -12.56
N ARG A 49 -13.98 5.87 -13.78
CA ARG A 49 -13.47 4.80 -14.62
C ARG A 49 -11.98 4.56 -14.46
N GLY A 50 -11.33 5.32 -13.62
CA GLY A 50 -9.90 5.18 -13.44
C GLY A 50 -9.52 3.84 -12.89
N LEU A 51 -8.28 3.44 -13.15
CA LEU A 51 -7.71 2.25 -12.57
C LEU A 51 -7.59 2.43 -11.08
N VAL A 52 -7.79 1.34 -10.34
CA VAL A 52 -7.53 1.34 -8.92
C VAL A 52 -6.03 1.27 -8.70
N GLU A 53 -5.51 2.21 -7.92
CA GLU A 53 -4.08 2.25 -7.62
C GLU A 53 -3.90 2.13 -6.12
N VAL A 54 -3.09 1.17 -5.70
CA VAL A 54 -2.83 0.92 -4.30
C VAL A 54 -1.82 1.95 -3.78
N ASN A 55 -2.10 2.51 -2.62
CA ASN A 55 -1.18 3.46 -2.00
C ASN A 55 -0.11 2.69 -1.23
N MET A 56 1.02 2.48 -1.88
CA MET A 56 2.10 1.68 -1.29
C MET A 56 2.75 2.41 -0.11
N ALA A 57 2.77 3.73 -0.15
CA ALA A 57 3.34 4.48 0.96
C ALA A 57 2.51 4.29 2.22
N ALA A 58 1.19 4.32 2.09
CA ALA A 58 0.32 4.09 3.25
C ALA A 58 0.48 2.69 3.79
N LEU A 59 0.64 1.70 2.92
CA LEU A 59 0.89 0.33 3.36
C LEU A 59 2.21 0.23 4.12
N THR A 60 3.23 0.90 3.63
CA THR A 60 4.53 0.87 4.29
C THR A 60 4.43 1.49 5.70
N VAL A 61 3.77 2.62 5.82
CA VAL A 61 3.59 3.27 7.12
C VAL A 61 2.80 2.36 8.06
N ARG A 62 1.75 1.75 7.55
CA ARG A 62 0.94 0.83 8.35
C ARG A 62 1.77 -0.36 8.82
N ALA A 63 2.57 -0.93 7.93
CA ALA A 63 3.41 -2.06 8.29
C ALA A 63 4.42 -1.68 9.35
N LEU A 64 5.00 -0.50 9.25
CA LEU A 64 5.95 -0.04 10.24
C LEU A 64 5.29 0.17 11.60
N SER A 65 4.07 0.70 11.61
CA SER A 65 3.38 0.95 12.87
C SER A 65 2.96 -0.35 13.55
N GLU A 66 2.82 -1.42 12.78
CA GLU A 66 2.42 -2.71 13.32
C GLU A 66 3.60 -3.62 13.65
N CYS A 67 4.80 -3.24 13.28
CA CYS A 67 5.93 -4.11 13.53
C CYS A 67 6.50 -3.82 14.92
N ASN A 68 7.20 -4.83 15.43
CA ASN A 68 7.69 -4.79 16.79
C ASN A 68 9.08 -4.20 16.89
N ILE A 69 9.48 -3.48 15.89
CA ILE A 69 10.80 -2.87 15.86
C ILE A 69 10.72 -1.49 16.47
N ALA A 70 11.61 -1.22 17.42
CA ALA A 70 11.69 0.09 18.00
C ALA A 70 12.38 1.02 16.99
N LEU A 71 11.62 1.96 16.46
CA LEU A 71 12.17 2.91 15.50
C LEU A 71 12.66 4.19 16.14
N GLN A 72 12.32 4.41 17.40
CA GLN A 72 12.87 5.54 18.09
C GLN A 72 14.29 5.25 18.49
N ALA A 73 15.01 6.25 18.60
CA ALA A 73 16.39 6.15 19.01
C ALA A 73 16.50 6.28 20.51
#